data_fe868edf5b668025b7da776249c8d95a
#
_entry.id   fe868edf5b668025b7da776249c8d95a
#
_cell.length_a   1.000
_cell.length_b   1.000
_cell.length_c   1.000
_cell.angle_alpha   90.00
_cell.angle_beta   90.00
_cell.angle_gamma   90.00
#
_symmetry.space_group_name_H-M   'P 1'
#
loop_
_entity.id
_entity.type
_entity.pdbx_description
1 polymer ?
#
loop_
_entity_poly.entity_id
_entity_poly.type
_entity_poly.pdbx_seq_one_letter_code
_entity_poly.pdbx_strand_id
1 'polypeptide(L)'
;GGIWDGFQNSENPFWVPDPQRFPNGLEPILEAANKASIAIGLWYAPDSADHFANWQADVNTVMQLHQRYGVRHFKFDSINTLTREAEINLNHFFDALLKLSEGKIIVDLDITARTRPGYFGRIDCGPLFVCNRYTDWQTYWPHQALRMQWQLTHWIEPSRIRMMLLNHSRNVEKYTDDPLAP
;
A
#
# COMPACT_ATOMS: atom_id res chain seq x y z
N GLY A 1 10.56 -11.50 -4.38
CA GLY A 1 11.43 -10.62 -3.65
C GLY A 1 11.10 -9.17 -3.93
N GLY A 2 11.02 -8.38 -2.87
CA GLY A 2 10.77 -6.94 -2.95
C GLY A 2 11.98 -6.14 -3.43
N ILE A 3 11.83 -4.83 -3.43
CA ILE A 3 12.92 -3.89 -3.71
C ILE A 3 13.79 -3.64 -2.46
N TRP A 4 13.29 -4.02 -1.29
CA TRP A 4 13.90 -3.74 -0.01
C TRP A 4 14.91 -4.80 0.41
N ASP A 5 15.92 -4.39 1.17
CA ASP A 5 16.94 -5.27 1.73
C ASP A 5 16.44 -5.89 3.04
N GLY A 6 16.11 -7.19 3.00
CA GLY A 6 15.68 -7.94 4.16
C GLY A 6 14.21 -7.80 4.56
N PHE A 7 13.91 -8.08 5.82
CA PHE A 7 12.61 -7.91 6.46
C PHE A 7 12.68 -6.81 7.51
N GLN A 8 11.55 -6.17 7.74
CA GLN A 8 11.40 -5.17 8.78
C GLN A 8 11.83 -5.74 10.14
N ASN A 9 12.87 -5.18 10.69
CA ASN A 9 13.22 -5.36 12.09
C ASN A 9 13.75 -4.03 12.65
N SER A 10 13.66 -3.85 13.96
CA SER A 10 14.02 -2.61 14.64
C SER A 10 15.51 -2.23 14.58
N GLU A 11 16.36 -3.14 14.13
CA GLU A 11 17.82 -2.98 14.19
C GLU A 11 18.46 -2.58 12.87
N ASN A 12 17.76 -2.73 11.74
CA ASN A 12 18.29 -2.42 10.42
C ASN A 12 17.47 -1.34 9.72
N PRO A 13 18.09 -0.45 8.96
CA PRO A 13 17.37 0.47 8.07
C PRO A 13 16.77 -0.32 6.90
N PHE A 14 15.71 -1.07 7.20
CA PHE A 14 15.04 -2.00 6.28
C PHE A 14 14.60 -1.34 4.97
N TRP A 15 14.21 -0.08 5.03
CA TRP A 15 13.65 0.64 3.89
C TRP A 15 14.74 1.28 3.01
N VAL A 16 15.77 0.48 2.70
CA VAL A 16 16.78 0.80 1.70
C VAL A 16 16.67 -0.17 0.53
N PRO A 17 16.92 0.25 -0.71
CA PRO A 17 16.94 -0.68 -1.85
C PRO A 17 17.98 -1.77 -1.65
N ASP A 18 17.63 -3.01 -1.98
CA ASP A 18 18.54 -4.15 -1.95
C ASP A 18 19.78 -3.86 -2.85
N PRO A 19 20.99 -3.80 -2.28
CA PRO A 19 22.17 -3.37 -3.02
C PRO A 19 22.59 -4.37 -4.11
N GLN A 20 22.21 -5.65 -3.99
CA GLN A 20 22.52 -6.65 -5.03
C GLN A 20 21.60 -6.49 -6.23
N ARG A 21 20.35 -6.15 -6.00
CA ARG A 21 19.34 -5.98 -7.07
C ARG A 21 19.32 -4.56 -7.61
N PHE A 22 19.65 -3.59 -6.81
CA PHE A 22 19.65 -2.16 -7.13
C PHE A 22 21.00 -1.53 -6.77
N PRO A 23 22.10 -1.94 -7.43
CA PRO A 23 23.44 -1.46 -7.08
C PRO A 23 23.60 0.07 -7.25
N ASN A 24 22.76 0.66 -8.09
CA ASN A 24 22.71 2.10 -8.31
C ASN A 24 21.46 2.77 -7.71
N GLY A 25 20.88 2.15 -6.66
CA GLY A 25 19.65 2.64 -6.03
C GLY A 25 18.43 2.56 -6.95
N LEU A 26 17.42 3.36 -6.67
CA LEU A 26 16.19 3.44 -7.49
C LEU A 26 16.31 4.47 -8.63
N GLU A 27 17.36 5.25 -8.67
CA GLU A 27 17.55 6.37 -9.60
C GLU A 27 17.39 5.95 -11.06
N PRO A 28 17.97 4.83 -11.56
CA PRO A 28 17.79 4.41 -12.95
C PRO A 28 16.34 4.08 -13.32
N ILE A 29 15.58 3.52 -12.38
CA ILE A 29 14.15 3.20 -12.57
C ILE A 29 13.34 4.49 -12.62
N LEU A 30 13.64 5.42 -11.72
CA LEU A 30 12.96 6.73 -11.67
C LEU A 30 13.21 7.54 -12.94
N GLU A 31 14.44 7.52 -13.46
CA GLU A 31 14.75 8.17 -14.75
C GLU A 31 13.97 7.55 -15.91
N ALA A 32 13.91 6.21 -15.99
CA ALA A 32 13.15 5.51 -17.02
C ALA A 32 11.65 5.80 -16.93
N ALA A 33 11.11 5.80 -15.70
CA ALA A 33 9.71 6.12 -15.45
C ALA A 33 9.39 7.58 -15.84
N ASN A 34 10.25 8.52 -15.47
CA ASN A 34 10.08 9.93 -15.83
C ASN A 34 10.11 10.15 -17.35
N LYS A 35 11.01 9.47 -18.08
CA LYS A 35 11.04 9.51 -19.54
C LYS A 35 9.75 8.97 -20.16
N ALA A 36 9.13 8.00 -19.50
CA ALA A 36 7.86 7.41 -19.93
C ALA A 36 6.63 8.16 -19.38
N SER A 37 6.80 9.24 -18.63
CA SER A 37 5.72 9.97 -17.94
C SER A 37 4.93 9.09 -16.97
N ILE A 38 5.59 8.15 -16.32
CA ILE A 38 5.01 7.22 -15.35
C ILE A 38 5.47 7.60 -13.94
N ALA A 39 4.52 7.76 -13.02
CA ALA A 39 4.82 7.93 -11.61
C ALA A 39 5.09 6.57 -10.95
N ILE A 40 6.15 6.51 -10.13
CA ILE A 40 6.46 5.32 -9.33
C ILE A 40 5.81 5.43 -7.95
N GLY A 41 5.15 4.37 -7.52
CA GLY A 41 4.69 4.17 -6.15
C GLY A 41 5.50 3.09 -5.44
N LEU A 42 5.53 3.15 -4.11
CA LEU A 42 6.22 2.18 -3.27
C LEU A 42 5.24 1.49 -2.32
N TRP A 43 5.50 0.22 -2.08
CA TRP A 43 4.87 -0.52 -0.99
C TRP A 43 5.59 -0.19 0.33
N TYR A 44 4.84 -0.03 1.39
CA TYR A 44 5.36 0.24 2.72
C TYR A 44 4.53 -0.47 3.79
N ALA A 45 5.17 -1.03 4.80
CA ALA A 45 4.51 -1.57 5.97
C ALA A 45 5.01 -0.83 7.22
N PRO A 46 4.19 0.00 7.86
CA PRO A 46 4.55 0.63 9.13
C PRO A 46 4.86 -0.41 10.21
N ASP A 47 5.75 -0.06 11.13
CA ASP A 47 6.07 -0.91 12.27
C ASP A 47 4.86 -1.02 13.20
N SER A 48 4.20 -2.19 13.17
CA SER A 48 3.02 -2.47 13.99
C SER A 48 3.35 -2.93 15.42
N ALA A 49 4.62 -3.04 15.78
CA ALA A 49 5.04 -3.41 17.12
C ALA A 49 4.53 -2.37 18.14
N ASP A 50 4.19 -2.86 19.33
CA ASP A 50 3.71 -2.03 20.45
C ASP A 50 2.67 -0.98 20.00
N HIS A 51 1.64 -1.44 19.29
CA HIS A 51 0.54 -0.58 18.82
C HIS A 51 0.98 0.60 17.94
N PHE A 52 1.97 0.42 17.07
CA PHE A 52 2.58 1.48 16.26
C PHE A 52 3.27 2.57 17.10
N ALA A 53 3.87 2.20 18.23
CA ALA A 53 4.56 3.17 19.11
C ALA A 53 5.67 3.94 18.39
N ASN A 54 6.29 3.33 17.37
CA ASN A 54 7.37 3.92 16.58
C ASN A 54 6.90 4.73 15.36
N TRP A 55 5.64 5.15 15.32
CA TRP A 55 5.05 5.83 14.17
C TRP A 55 5.86 7.06 13.68
N GLN A 56 6.58 7.76 14.58
CA GLN A 56 7.45 8.89 14.18
C GLN A 56 8.63 8.42 13.31
N ALA A 57 9.20 7.25 13.60
CA ALA A 57 10.27 6.67 12.80
C ALA A 57 9.74 6.29 11.41
N ASP A 58 8.54 5.76 11.33
CA ASP A 58 7.87 5.48 10.06
C ASP A 58 7.60 6.75 9.25
N VAL A 59 7.12 7.82 9.89
CA VAL A 59 6.96 9.14 9.23
C VAL A 59 8.28 9.60 8.63
N ASN A 60 9.36 9.56 9.41
CA ASN A 60 10.68 9.98 8.94
C ASN A 60 11.14 9.15 7.74
N THR A 61 10.93 7.85 7.79
CA THR A 61 11.29 6.93 6.68
C THR A 61 10.51 7.24 5.41
N VAL A 62 9.19 7.37 5.48
CA VAL A 62 8.35 7.69 4.32
C VAL A 62 8.71 9.06 3.75
N MET A 63 8.96 10.05 4.63
CA MET A 63 9.39 11.39 4.20
C MET A 63 10.77 11.38 3.53
N GLN A 64 11.71 10.58 4.01
CA GLN A 64 13.02 10.40 3.37
C GLN A 64 12.88 9.79 1.98
N LEU A 65 12.05 8.74 1.83
CA LEU A 65 11.75 8.14 0.51
C LEU A 65 11.10 9.14 -0.44
N HIS A 66 10.16 9.94 0.08
CA HIS A 66 9.51 11.01 -0.68
C HIS A 66 10.50 12.07 -1.14
N GLN A 67 11.33 12.58 -0.24
CA GLN A 67 12.29 13.64 -0.51
C GLN A 67 13.41 13.18 -1.44
N ARG A 68 13.95 11.97 -1.21
CA ARG A 68 15.06 11.44 -1.98
C ARG A 68 14.66 11.05 -3.40
N TYR A 69 13.52 10.38 -3.54
CA TYR A 69 13.12 9.75 -4.80
C TYR A 69 11.94 10.44 -5.50
N GLY A 70 11.34 11.46 -4.90
CA GLY A 70 10.17 12.13 -5.44
C GLY A 70 8.90 11.27 -5.43
N VAL A 71 8.92 10.14 -4.74
CA VAL A 71 7.77 9.22 -4.66
C VAL A 71 6.64 9.87 -3.87
N ARG A 72 5.44 9.84 -4.45
CA ARG A 72 4.23 10.40 -3.82
C ARG A 72 3.20 9.35 -3.47
N HIS A 73 3.23 8.20 -4.13
CA HIS A 73 2.27 7.13 -3.91
C HIS A 73 2.88 6.04 -3.05
N PHE A 74 2.20 5.70 -1.96
CA PHE A 74 2.57 4.60 -1.09
C PHE A 74 1.37 3.68 -0.88
N LYS A 75 1.53 2.39 -1.13
CA LYS A 75 0.57 1.38 -0.70
C LYS A 75 0.96 0.92 0.70
N PHE A 76 0.15 1.26 1.69
CA PHE A 76 0.37 0.80 3.05
C PHE A 76 -0.34 -0.52 3.30
N ASP A 77 0.43 -1.49 3.77
CA ASP A 77 0.00 -2.86 3.99
C ASP A 77 0.45 -3.34 5.39
N SER A 78 0.06 -4.57 5.75
CA SER A 78 0.42 -5.21 7.02
C SER A 78 -0.02 -4.42 8.27
N ILE A 79 -1.01 -3.56 8.14
CA ILE A 79 -1.53 -2.74 9.23
C ILE A 79 -2.49 -3.56 10.07
N ASN A 80 -2.22 -3.65 11.37
CA ASN A 80 -3.03 -4.38 12.33
C ASN A 80 -3.51 -3.46 13.46
N THR A 81 -4.75 -3.01 13.35
CA THR A 81 -5.39 -2.08 14.30
C THR A 81 -6.35 -2.82 15.21
N LEU A 82 -5.82 -3.68 16.08
CA LEU A 82 -6.63 -4.47 17.02
C LEU A 82 -6.98 -3.73 18.32
N THR A 83 -6.37 -2.59 18.56
CA THR A 83 -6.56 -1.81 19.80
C THR A 83 -6.83 -0.35 19.47
N ARG A 84 -7.46 0.34 20.42
CA ARG A 84 -7.68 1.79 20.31
C ARG A 84 -6.37 2.56 20.24
N GLU A 85 -5.35 2.11 20.94
CA GLU A 85 -4.02 2.75 20.94
C GLU A 85 -3.38 2.67 19.56
N ALA A 86 -3.43 1.50 18.91
CA ALA A 86 -2.96 1.34 17.54
C ALA A 86 -3.67 2.28 16.55
N GLU A 87 -5.00 2.44 16.70
CA GLU A 87 -5.76 3.40 15.88
C GLU A 87 -5.33 4.85 16.13
N ILE A 88 -5.08 5.23 17.38
CA ILE A 88 -4.61 6.58 17.74
C ILE A 88 -3.23 6.84 17.12
N ASN A 89 -2.28 5.93 17.31
CA ASN A 89 -0.93 6.07 16.81
C ASN A 89 -0.90 6.10 15.27
N LEU A 90 -1.71 5.26 14.63
CA LEU A 90 -1.84 5.27 13.18
C LEU A 90 -2.44 6.59 12.66
N ASN A 91 -3.40 7.19 13.37
CA ASN A 91 -3.92 8.50 13.02
C ASN A 91 -2.86 9.59 13.17
N HIS A 92 -2.04 9.58 14.22
CA HIS A 92 -0.91 10.48 14.35
C HIS A 92 0.09 10.33 13.20
N PHE A 93 0.36 9.09 12.78
CA PHE A 93 1.20 8.83 11.62
C PHE A 93 0.63 9.48 10.34
N PHE A 94 -0.65 9.29 10.03
CA PHE A 94 -1.26 9.90 8.86
C PHE A 94 -1.30 11.42 8.93
N ASP A 95 -1.67 11.99 10.07
CA ASP A 95 -1.69 13.45 10.25
C ASP A 95 -0.32 14.08 10.05
N ALA A 96 0.72 13.43 10.58
CA ALA A 96 2.09 13.89 10.40
C ALA A 96 2.53 13.81 8.94
N LEU A 97 2.22 12.71 8.24
CA LEU A 97 2.53 12.57 6.82
C LEU A 97 1.86 13.64 5.97
N LEU A 98 0.56 13.86 6.17
CA LEU A 98 -0.18 14.89 5.42
C LEU A 98 0.41 16.28 5.67
N LYS A 99 0.68 16.59 6.93
CA LYS A 99 1.24 17.87 7.31
C LYS A 99 2.62 18.12 6.73
N LEU A 100 3.54 17.15 6.90
CA LEU A 100 4.95 17.30 6.48
C LEU A 100 5.12 17.23 4.96
N SER A 101 4.28 16.48 4.28
CA SER A 101 4.27 16.41 2.81
C SER A 101 3.45 17.52 2.15
N GLU A 102 2.82 18.40 2.92
CA GLU A 102 1.88 19.40 2.41
C GLU A 102 0.76 18.77 1.56
N GLY A 103 0.28 17.59 1.97
CA GLY A 103 -0.72 16.83 1.24
C GLY A 103 -0.23 16.22 -0.08
N LYS A 104 1.09 16.17 -0.32
CA LYS A 104 1.65 15.63 -1.58
C LYS A 104 1.75 14.11 -1.60
N ILE A 105 1.80 13.49 -0.42
CA ILE A 105 1.80 12.01 -0.31
C ILE A 105 0.38 11.49 -0.39
N ILE A 106 0.19 10.45 -1.18
CA ILE A 106 -1.07 9.73 -1.36
C ILE A 106 -0.85 8.30 -0.89
N VAL A 107 -1.73 7.84 -0.02
CA VAL A 107 -1.66 6.50 0.58
C VAL A 107 -2.79 5.63 0.05
N ASP A 108 -2.47 4.52 -0.58
CA ASP A 108 -3.45 3.47 -0.85
C ASP A 108 -3.73 2.71 0.45
N LEU A 109 -4.93 2.94 1.02
CA LEU A 109 -5.38 2.36 2.28
C LEU A 109 -5.90 0.95 2.03
N ASP A 110 -5.07 -0.07 2.27
CA ASP A 110 -5.38 -1.45 1.94
C ASP A 110 -6.39 -2.06 2.92
N ILE A 111 -7.57 -2.41 2.41
CA ILE A 111 -8.65 -3.09 3.15
C ILE A 111 -8.86 -4.54 2.72
N THR A 112 -7.89 -5.14 2.02
CA THR A 112 -8.03 -6.47 1.41
C THR A 112 -8.34 -7.58 2.40
N ALA A 113 -7.59 -7.65 3.47
CA ALA A 113 -7.63 -8.83 4.36
C ALA A 113 -8.55 -8.65 5.56
N ARG A 114 -8.85 -7.42 5.95
CA ARG A 114 -9.64 -7.11 7.16
C ARG A 114 -10.38 -5.81 7.01
N THR A 115 -11.56 -5.74 7.61
CA THR A 115 -12.29 -4.49 7.77
C THR A 115 -11.48 -3.55 8.67
N ARG A 116 -11.28 -2.33 8.17
CA ARG A 116 -10.60 -1.25 8.92
C ARG A 116 -11.47 0.00 8.91
N PRO A 117 -12.44 0.08 9.82
CA PRO A 117 -13.41 1.19 9.84
C PRO A 117 -12.75 2.57 9.94
N GLY A 118 -11.61 2.67 10.65
CA GLY A 118 -10.85 3.91 10.79
C GLY A 118 -10.41 4.51 9.44
N TYR A 119 -10.22 3.69 8.42
CA TYR A 119 -9.83 4.16 7.09
C TYR A 119 -10.92 4.97 6.38
N PHE A 120 -12.19 4.76 6.71
CA PHE A 120 -13.28 5.59 6.19
C PHE A 120 -13.16 7.05 6.63
N GLY A 121 -12.60 7.28 7.82
CA GLY A 121 -12.27 8.62 8.31
C GLY A 121 -10.98 9.20 7.73
N ARG A 122 -10.22 8.43 6.93
CA ARG A 122 -8.89 8.81 6.41
C ARG A 122 -8.82 8.88 4.89
N ILE A 123 -9.94 9.03 4.22
CA ILE A 123 -9.98 9.25 2.76
C ILE A 123 -9.29 10.55 2.32
N ASP A 124 -8.94 11.44 3.26
CA ASP A 124 -8.08 12.60 3.08
C ASP A 124 -6.64 12.20 2.71
N CYS A 125 -6.18 11.03 3.18
CA CYS A 125 -4.84 10.51 2.90
C CYS A 125 -4.72 9.86 1.52
N GLY A 126 -5.84 9.34 0.98
CA GLY A 126 -5.85 8.67 -0.32
C GLY A 126 -7.04 7.71 -0.49
N PRO A 127 -7.03 6.90 -1.55
CA PRO A 127 -8.11 5.98 -1.84
C PRO A 127 -8.09 4.72 -0.98
N LEU A 128 -9.25 4.11 -0.83
CA LEU A 128 -9.37 2.76 -0.31
C LEU A 128 -8.94 1.77 -1.40
N PHE A 129 -8.03 0.87 -1.06
CA PHE A 129 -7.57 -0.18 -1.95
C PHE A 129 -8.28 -1.50 -1.61
N VAL A 130 -9.08 -1.99 -2.56
CA VAL A 130 -9.82 -3.26 -2.48
C VAL A 130 -9.13 -4.27 -3.37
N CYS A 131 -8.58 -5.32 -2.81
CA CYS A 131 -7.93 -6.37 -3.57
C CYS A 131 -8.86 -7.56 -3.83
N ASN A 132 -8.78 -8.15 -5.02
CA ASN A 132 -9.52 -9.33 -5.44
C ASN A 132 -8.96 -10.64 -4.94
N ARG A 133 -8.10 -10.65 -3.95
CA ARG A 133 -7.22 -11.74 -3.60
C ARG A 133 -6.23 -12.12 -4.72
N TYR A 134 -5.07 -12.57 -4.31
CA TYR A 134 -4.00 -12.90 -5.25
C TYR A 134 -4.18 -14.32 -5.76
N THR A 135 -3.98 -14.53 -7.04
CA THR A 135 -3.89 -15.87 -7.64
C THR A 135 -2.84 -16.74 -6.99
N ASP A 136 -1.77 -16.13 -6.47
CA ASP A 136 -0.72 -16.85 -5.75
C ASP A 136 -1.23 -17.54 -4.48
N TRP A 137 -2.36 -17.09 -3.94
CA TRP A 137 -3.05 -17.72 -2.82
C TRP A 137 -4.13 -18.72 -3.28
N GLN A 138 -4.20 -19.02 -4.57
CA GLN A 138 -5.23 -19.86 -5.18
C GLN A 138 -6.67 -19.42 -4.84
N THR A 139 -6.85 -18.13 -4.63
CA THR A 139 -8.14 -17.53 -4.30
C THR A 139 -8.36 -16.30 -5.14
N TYR A 140 -9.19 -16.43 -6.16
CA TYR A 140 -9.62 -15.33 -6.98
C TYR A 140 -11.14 -15.20 -6.88
N TRP A 141 -11.62 -14.09 -6.36
CA TRP A 141 -13.02 -13.87 -6.07
C TRP A 141 -13.49 -12.52 -6.65
N PRO A 142 -13.50 -12.36 -7.97
CA PRO A 142 -13.83 -11.09 -8.61
C PRO A 142 -15.22 -10.59 -8.22
N HIS A 143 -16.19 -11.48 -8.09
CA HIS A 143 -17.55 -11.14 -7.67
C HIS A 143 -17.62 -10.57 -6.25
N GLN A 144 -16.76 -11.00 -5.33
CA GLN A 144 -16.71 -10.44 -3.98
C GLN A 144 -16.14 -9.03 -3.99
N ALA A 145 -15.06 -8.79 -4.76
CA ALA A 145 -14.48 -7.45 -4.88
C ALA A 145 -15.44 -6.49 -5.58
N LEU A 146 -16.11 -6.92 -6.66
CA LEU A 146 -17.12 -6.11 -7.34
C LEU A 146 -18.31 -5.80 -6.41
N ARG A 147 -18.77 -6.78 -5.63
CA ARG A 147 -19.82 -6.58 -4.65
C ARG A 147 -19.38 -5.60 -3.56
N MET A 148 -18.18 -5.74 -3.03
CA MET A 148 -17.63 -4.83 -2.03
C MET A 148 -17.52 -3.41 -2.60
N GLN A 149 -16.99 -3.28 -3.80
CA GLN A 149 -16.90 -1.99 -4.49
C GLN A 149 -18.30 -1.36 -4.67
N TRP A 150 -19.27 -2.12 -5.16
CA TRP A 150 -20.64 -1.64 -5.30
C TRP A 150 -21.24 -1.19 -3.97
N GLN A 151 -21.03 -1.94 -2.88
CA GLN A 151 -21.50 -1.56 -1.55
C GLN A 151 -20.83 -0.28 -1.03
N LEU A 152 -19.51 -0.14 -1.25
CA LEU A 152 -18.76 1.04 -0.83
C LEU A 152 -19.18 2.32 -1.59
N THR A 153 -19.57 2.20 -2.84
CA THR A 153 -19.98 3.37 -3.67
C THR A 153 -21.26 4.04 -3.20
N HIS A 154 -22.00 3.42 -2.29
CA HIS A 154 -23.14 4.07 -1.63
C HIS A 154 -22.70 5.11 -0.58
N TRP A 155 -21.45 5.02 -0.11
CA TRP A 155 -20.93 5.82 0.99
C TRP A 155 -19.70 6.64 0.62
N ILE A 156 -18.97 6.15 -0.37
CA ILE A 156 -17.69 6.72 -0.81
C ILE A 156 -17.74 6.95 -2.30
N GLU A 157 -17.27 8.10 -2.73
CA GLU A 157 -17.17 8.42 -4.15
C GLU A 157 -16.34 7.35 -4.88
N PRO A 158 -16.81 6.81 -6.02
CA PRO A 158 -16.13 5.74 -6.76
C PRO A 158 -14.67 6.05 -7.11
N SER A 159 -14.34 7.32 -7.37
CA SER A 159 -12.97 7.76 -7.65
C SER A 159 -12.00 7.59 -6.46
N ARG A 160 -12.53 7.38 -5.26
CA ARG A 160 -11.77 7.10 -4.03
C ARG A 160 -11.59 5.62 -3.76
N ILE A 161 -12.05 4.76 -4.64
CA ILE A 161 -11.92 3.31 -4.51
C ILE A 161 -11.01 2.80 -5.61
N ARG A 162 -9.96 2.09 -5.23
CA ARG A 162 -9.07 1.39 -6.16
C ARG A 162 -9.23 -0.10 -6.00
N MET A 163 -9.18 -0.82 -7.10
CA MET A 163 -9.11 -2.29 -7.08
C MET A 163 -8.03 -2.76 -8.05
N MET A 164 -7.49 -3.93 -7.76
CA MET A 164 -6.55 -4.58 -8.64
C MET A 164 -7.30 -5.24 -9.81
N LEU A 165 -6.84 -4.96 -11.03
CA LEU A 165 -7.22 -5.72 -12.21
C LEU A 165 -6.16 -6.78 -12.45
N LEU A 166 -6.58 -8.02 -12.51
CA LEU A 166 -5.69 -9.13 -12.82
C LEU A 166 -5.50 -9.25 -14.32
N ASN A 167 -4.28 -9.56 -14.70
CA ASN A 167 -3.99 -9.88 -16.09
C ASN A 167 -4.34 -11.36 -16.33
N HIS A 168 -5.48 -11.61 -16.91
CA HIS A 168 -5.99 -12.95 -17.19
C HIS A 168 -5.17 -13.74 -18.21
N SER A 169 -4.30 -13.09 -18.97
CA SER A 169 -3.38 -13.77 -19.88
C SER A 169 -2.19 -14.43 -19.14
N ARG A 170 -2.03 -14.15 -17.86
CA ARG A 170 -1.01 -14.78 -17.01
C ARG A 170 -1.65 -15.77 -16.06
N ASN A 171 -0.96 -16.87 -15.79
CA ASN A 171 -1.37 -17.88 -14.82
C ASN A 171 -2.75 -18.49 -15.14
N VAL A 172 -3.09 -18.67 -16.41
CA VAL A 172 -4.36 -19.23 -16.85
C VAL A 172 -4.60 -20.60 -16.19
N GLU A 173 -3.55 -21.37 -16.02
CA GLU A 173 -3.59 -22.68 -15.35
C GLU A 173 -4.06 -22.63 -13.89
N LYS A 174 -3.95 -21.48 -13.24
CA LYS A 174 -4.40 -21.32 -11.85
C LYS A 174 -5.90 -21.03 -11.73
N TYR A 175 -6.57 -20.76 -12.85
CA TYR A 175 -8.00 -20.41 -12.89
C TYR A 175 -8.86 -21.49 -13.51
N THR A 176 -8.27 -22.52 -14.13
CA THR A 176 -9.00 -23.50 -14.95
C THR A 176 -10.10 -24.23 -14.21
N ASP A 177 -9.96 -24.36 -12.89
CA ASP A 177 -10.93 -25.08 -12.05
C ASP A 177 -11.86 -24.15 -11.26
N ASP A 178 -11.75 -22.85 -11.44
CA ASP A 178 -12.64 -21.87 -10.80
C ASP A 178 -13.81 -21.54 -11.74
N PRO A 179 -15.05 -21.95 -11.40
CA PRO A 179 -16.21 -21.67 -12.24
C PRO A 179 -16.54 -20.19 -12.38
N LEU A 180 -15.90 -19.32 -11.59
CA LEU A 180 -16.05 -17.89 -11.60
C LEU A 180 -14.85 -17.19 -12.23
N ALA A 181 -13.86 -17.95 -12.69
CA ALA A 181 -12.77 -17.38 -13.48
C ALA A 181 -13.33 -16.87 -14.81
N PRO A 182 -12.87 -15.69 -15.24
CA PRO A 182 -13.33 -15.08 -16.49
C PRO A 182 -12.88 -15.85 -17.70
#